data_a20b9eeb5a7d87b9ee72343ac0166fed
#
_entry.id   a20b9eeb5a7d87b9ee72343ac0166fed
#
_cell.length_a   1.000
_cell.length_b   1.000
_cell.length_c   1.000
_cell.angle_alpha   90.00
_cell.angle_beta   90.00
_cell.angle_gamma   90.00
#
_symmetry.space_group_name_H-M   'P 1'
#
loop_
_entity.id
_entity.type
_entity.pdbx_description
1 polymer ?
#
loop_
_entity_poly.entity_id
_entity_poly.type
_entity_poly.pdbx_seq_one_letter_code
_entity_poly.pdbx_strand_id
1 'polypeptide(L)'
;MDLKRFFTDEPICDKKVVLTGDEFYHCCKVTRHKVGYKIILCDNGDMDYYATIREINKDSLTAEIYDSKTNDVESKIPLTLYIGNNKDIDDVVQKAVELGVMEIIPFVSQHCNVDSIKKERLEKIVLESSKQCGRSRLAKIGDLVSFDEMLASAKNKQCFAFYEFERLNKVMSAPFQAKETALIIGCEGGFSVEEIEKMRQAEISTYTLGKRILRVATAVVSAITLINEKMDELN
;
A
#
# COMPACT_ATOMS: atom_id res chain seq x y z
N MET A 1 24.72 8.93 -3.21
CA MET A 1 24.20 7.92 -4.16
C MET A 1 23.25 7.07 -3.36
N ASP A 2 21.97 7.12 -3.67
CA ASP A 2 20.98 6.36 -2.91
C ASP A 2 21.21 4.87 -3.10
N LEU A 3 21.29 4.12 -2.00
CA LEU A 3 21.42 2.69 -2.03
C LEU A 3 20.11 2.07 -2.52
N LYS A 4 20.22 1.04 -3.38
CA LYS A 4 19.05 0.32 -3.86
C LYS A 4 18.60 -0.71 -2.83
N ARG A 5 17.26 -0.90 -2.73
CA ARG A 5 16.60 -1.86 -1.84
C ARG A 5 16.31 -3.16 -2.56
N PHE A 6 16.48 -4.26 -1.83
CA PHE A 6 16.14 -5.61 -2.28
C PHE A 6 15.47 -6.35 -1.12
N PHE A 7 14.42 -7.10 -1.45
CA PHE A 7 13.65 -7.84 -0.44
C PHE A 7 14.10 -9.30 -0.38
N THR A 8 14.06 -9.88 0.81
CA THR A 8 14.31 -11.32 1.03
C THR A 8 12.98 -12.00 1.33
N ASP A 9 12.84 -13.25 0.88
CA ASP A 9 11.65 -14.05 1.15
C ASP A 9 11.61 -14.53 2.61
N GLU A 10 12.79 -14.64 3.27
CA GLU A 10 12.96 -15.13 4.62
C GLU A 10 13.48 -14.03 5.56
N PRO A 11 13.14 -14.09 6.86
CA PRO A 11 13.69 -13.19 7.86
C PRO A 11 15.22 -13.22 7.91
N ILE A 12 15.82 -12.06 8.06
CA ILE A 12 17.26 -11.90 8.13
C ILE A 12 17.73 -12.16 9.57
N CYS A 13 18.31 -13.35 9.80
CA CYS A 13 18.84 -13.76 11.10
C CYS A 13 20.37 -13.73 11.16
N ASP A 14 21.04 -13.85 10.01
CA ASP A 14 22.49 -13.95 9.89
C ASP A 14 23.11 -12.72 9.23
N LYS A 15 24.42 -12.53 9.48
CA LYS A 15 25.19 -11.48 8.80
C LYS A 15 25.37 -11.71 7.30
N LYS A 16 25.24 -12.93 6.83
CA LYS A 16 25.34 -13.28 5.42
C LYS A 16 23.97 -13.64 4.87
N VAL A 17 23.57 -12.94 3.84
CA VAL A 17 22.28 -13.11 3.15
C VAL A 17 22.53 -13.49 1.72
N VAL A 18 21.79 -14.47 1.22
CA VAL A 18 21.84 -14.92 -0.16
C VAL A 18 20.59 -14.45 -0.88
N LEU A 19 20.76 -13.68 -1.94
CA LEU A 19 19.65 -13.31 -2.84
C LEU A 19 19.65 -14.24 -4.06
N THR A 20 18.47 -14.72 -4.42
CA THR A 20 18.20 -15.59 -5.57
C THR A 20 17.01 -15.06 -6.38
N GLY A 21 16.59 -15.76 -7.42
CA GLY A 21 15.37 -15.47 -8.17
C GLY A 21 15.32 -14.06 -8.76
N ASP A 22 14.13 -13.45 -8.69
CA ASP A 22 13.85 -12.12 -9.29
C ASP A 22 14.69 -11.01 -8.66
N GLU A 23 14.95 -11.06 -7.37
CA GLU A 23 15.75 -10.05 -6.66
C GLU A 23 17.23 -10.11 -7.06
N PHE A 24 17.80 -11.33 -7.20
CA PHE A 24 19.13 -11.51 -7.78
C PHE A 24 19.18 -10.98 -9.20
N TYR A 25 18.19 -11.36 -10.04
CA TYR A 25 18.14 -10.90 -11.42
C TYR A 25 18.07 -9.37 -11.49
N HIS A 26 17.19 -8.76 -10.71
CA HIS A 26 17.06 -7.30 -10.65
C HIS A 26 18.38 -6.64 -10.21
N CYS A 27 19.02 -7.15 -9.15
CA CYS A 27 20.28 -6.61 -8.65
C CYS A 27 21.41 -6.71 -9.70
N CYS A 28 21.63 -7.88 -10.29
CA CYS A 28 22.79 -8.15 -11.11
C CYS A 28 22.59 -7.83 -12.59
N LYS A 29 21.37 -8.01 -13.13
CA LYS A 29 21.09 -7.86 -14.57
C LYS A 29 20.45 -6.52 -14.90
N VAL A 30 19.51 -6.07 -14.10
CA VAL A 30 18.78 -4.80 -14.33
C VAL A 30 19.59 -3.62 -13.80
N THR A 31 19.91 -3.62 -12.52
CA THR A 31 20.63 -2.52 -11.87
C THR A 31 22.17 -2.65 -11.96
N ARG A 32 22.67 -3.79 -12.44
CA ARG A 32 24.07 -4.06 -12.76
C ARG A 32 25.04 -3.85 -11.60
N HIS A 33 24.60 -4.22 -10.39
CA HIS A 33 25.45 -4.21 -9.22
C HIS A 33 26.57 -5.23 -9.35
N LYS A 34 27.71 -4.93 -8.71
CA LYS A 34 28.93 -5.74 -8.73
C LYS A 34 29.40 -6.04 -7.31
N VAL A 35 30.31 -7.00 -7.19
CA VAL A 35 31.02 -7.25 -5.92
C VAL A 35 31.61 -5.94 -5.40
N GLY A 36 31.45 -5.69 -4.10
CA GLY A 36 31.86 -4.48 -3.42
C GLY A 36 30.79 -3.37 -3.38
N TYR A 37 29.70 -3.47 -4.14
CA TYR A 37 28.61 -2.50 -4.08
C TYR A 37 27.82 -2.68 -2.79
N LYS A 38 27.34 -1.54 -2.27
CA LYS A 38 26.47 -1.49 -1.10
C LYS A 38 25.02 -1.49 -1.53
N ILE A 39 24.20 -2.20 -0.78
CA ILE A 39 22.76 -2.33 -0.97
C ILE A 39 22.05 -2.26 0.39
N ILE A 40 20.75 -2.07 0.36
CA ILE A 40 19.86 -2.25 1.50
C ILE A 40 19.09 -3.56 1.29
N LEU A 41 19.06 -4.41 2.32
CA LEU A 41 18.23 -5.60 2.36
C LEU A 41 17.06 -5.35 3.30
N CYS A 42 15.88 -5.82 2.93
CA CYS A 42 14.64 -5.73 3.70
C CYS A 42 14.01 -7.12 3.77
N ASP A 43 13.52 -7.52 4.94
CA ASP A 43 12.90 -8.81 5.20
C ASP A 43 11.39 -8.69 5.53
N ASN A 44 10.77 -7.62 5.02
CA ASN A 44 9.38 -7.26 5.32
C ASN A 44 9.12 -6.90 6.80
N GLY A 45 10.17 -6.59 7.53
CA GLY A 45 10.15 -6.09 8.91
C GLY A 45 10.39 -4.58 8.99
N ASP A 46 10.75 -4.11 10.20
CA ASP A 46 10.98 -2.68 10.48
C ASP A 46 12.43 -2.25 10.29
N MET A 47 13.28 -3.12 9.76
CA MET A 47 14.72 -2.87 9.68
C MET A 47 15.19 -2.70 8.25
N ASP A 48 16.08 -1.73 8.06
CA ASP A 48 16.95 -1.62 6.91
C ASP A 48 18.29 -2.25 7.25
N TYR A 49 18.68 -3.30 6.53
CA TYR A 49 19.98 -3.95 6.69
C TYR A 49 20.93 -3.48 5.60
N TYR A 50 21.98 -2.77 5.99
CA TYR A 50 23.00 -2.26 5.08
C TYR A 50 24.04 -3.34 4.82
N ALA A 51 24.18 -3.77 3.58
CA ALA A 51 25.01 -4.88 3.19
C ALA A 51 25.98 -4.53 2.06
N THR A 52 27.09 -5.26 1.98
CA THR A 52 28.04 -5.21 0.87
C THR A 52 27.99 -6.53 0.10
N ILE A 53 27.86 -6.49 -1.21
CA ILE A 53 27.89 -7.67 -2.08
C ILE A 53 29.32 -8.25 -2.02
N ARG A 54 29.45 -9.50 -1.58
CA ARG A 54 30.73 -10.21 -1.44
C ARG A 54 31.03 -11.17 -2.56
N GLU A 55 29.98 -11.78 -3.09
CA GLU A 55 30.11 -12.79 -4.13
C GLU A 55 28.91 -12.74 -5.07
N ILE A 56 29.15 -13.00 -6.35
CA ILE A 56 28.10 -13.15 -7.35
C ILE A 56 28.38 -14.44 -8.11
N ASN A 57 27.43 -15.36 -8.02
CA ASN A 57 27.43 -16.62 -8.73
C ASN A 57 26.51 -16.57 -9.96
N LYS A 58 26.32 -17.72 -10.62
CA LYS A 58 25.45 -17.80 -11.81
C LYS A 58 24.01 -17.37 -11.55
N ASP A 59 23.41 -17.82 -10.43
CA ASP A 59 21.99 -17.68 -10.11
C ASP A 59 21.75 -17.13 -8.67
N SER A 60 22.82 -16.60 -8.04
CA SER A 60 22.74 -16.04 -6.68
C SER A 60 23.81 -15.00 -6.43
N LEU A 61 23.59 -14.16 -5.44
CA LEU A 61 24.63 -13.33 -4.84
C LEU A 61 24.62 -13.50 -3.32
N THR A 62 25.79 -13.33 -2.70
CA THR A 62 25.94 -13.27 -1.24
C THR A 62 26.29 -11.85 -0.84
N ALA A 63 25.52 -11.28 0.07
CA ALA A 63 25.80 -9.99 0.68
C ALA A 63 26.08 -10.15 2.17
N GLU A 64 27.00 -9.33 2.71
CA GLU A 64 27.37 -9.32 4.12
C GLU A 64 26.91 -8.02 4.77
N ILE A 65 26.09 -8.13 5.81
CA ILE A 65 25.53 -7.02 6.58
C ILE A 65 26.64 -6.40 7.43
N TYR A 66 26.78 -5.08 7.32
CA TYR A 66 27.75 -4.31 8.12
C TYR A 66 27.07 -3.33 9.09
N ASP A 67 25.77 -3.00 8.89
CA ASP A 67 24.98 -2.11 9.73
C ASP A 67 23.49 -2.41 9.60
N SER A 68 22.70 -2.01 10.58
CA SER A 68 21.24 -2.08 10.50
C SER A 68 20.60 -0.91 11.23
N LYS A 69 19.47 -0.41 10.73
CA LYS A 69 18.72 0.69 11.34
C LYS A 69 17.23 0.42 11.26
N THR A 70 16.49 0.90 12.23
CA THR A 70 15.03 0.94 12.14
C THR A 70 14.64 1.83 10.99
N ASN A 71 13.73 1.34 10.16
CA ASN A 71 13.10 2.13 9.11
C ASN A 71 11.89 2.85 9.74
N ASP A 72 11.87 4.17 9.66
CA ASP A 72 10.88 5.04 10.29
C ASP A 72 9.86 5.64 9.32
N VAL A 73 9.83 5.12 8.07
CA VAL A 73 8.88 5.63 7.05
C VAL A 73 7.49 4.98 7.16
N GLU A 74 7.33 3.92 7.96
CA GLU A 74 6.05 3.25 8.13
C GLU A 74 5.14 4.01 9.10
N SER A 75 3.86 4.14 8.73
CA SER A 75 2.86 4.76 9.59
C SER A 75 2.69 3.99 10.90
N LYS A 76 2.52 4.71 12.00
CA LYS A 76 2.24 4.13 13.33
C LYS A 76 0.82 3.57 13.44
N ILE A 77 -0.09 4.11 12.63
CA ILE A 77 -1.49 3.69 12.60
C ILE A 77 -1.73 2.90 11.31
N PRO A 78 -2.11 1.60 11.40
CA PRO A 78 -2.39 0.81 10.21
C PRO A 78 -3.50 1.42 9.36
N LEU A 79 -3.20 1.68 8.09
CA LEU A 79 -4.13 2.21 7.11
C LEU A 79 -4.50 1.15 6.08
N THR A 80 -5.79 0.83 5.98
CA THR A 80 -6.36 -0.06 4.97
C THR A 80 -7.09 0.76 3.91
N LEU A 81 -6.86 0.49 2.64
CA LEU A 81 -7.63 1.03 1.52
C LEU A 81 -8.57 -0.04 0.97
N TYR A 82 -9.87 0.16 1.12
CA TYR A 82 -10.90 -0.54 0.35
C TYR A 82 -11.17 0.25 -0.93
N ILE A 83 -10.99 -0.38 -2.07
CA ILE A 83 -11.10 0.26 -3.37
C ILE A 83 -12.03 -0.48 -4.30
N GLY A 84 -13.06 0.19 -4.81
CA GLY A 84 -13.90 -0.34 -5.87
C GLY A 84 -13.04 -0.76 -7.05
N ASN A 85 -13.15 -2.04 -7.47
CA ASN A 85 -12.31 -2.56 -8.53
C ASN A 85 -12.51 -1.77 -9.83
N ASN A 86 -11.43 -1.36 -10.45
CA ASN A 86 -11.44 -0.44 -11.59
C ASN A 86 -10.27 -0.74 -12.54
N LYS A 87 -10.34 -0.18 -13.74
CA LYS A 87 -9.31 -0.41 -14.79
C LYS A 87 -7.94 0.19 -14.46
N ASP A 88 -7.91 1.24 -13.63
CA ASP A 88 -6.69 1.97 -13.27
C ASP A 88 -6.12 1.48 -11.94
N ILE A 89 -6.48 0.25 -11.50
CA ILE A 89 -6.09 -0.34 -10.21
C ILE A 89 -4.57 -0.35 -10.00
N ASP A 90 -3.78 -0.53 -11.05
CA ASP A 90 -2.31 -0.53 -11.00
C ASP A 90 -1.78 0.83 -10.50
N ASP A 91 -2.29 1.94 -11.05
CA ASP A 91 -1.91 3.31 -10.64
C ASP A 91 -2.38 3.60 -9.21
N VAL A 92 -3.56 3.13 -8.85
CA VAL A 92 -4.09 3.23 -7.48
C VAL A 92 -3.20 2.52 -6.47
N VAL A 93 -2.81 1.28 -6.76
CA VAL A 93 -1.93 0.49 -5.88
C VAL A 93 -0.58 1.17 -5.70
N GLN A 94 0.05 1.62 -6.79
CA GLN A 94 1.31 2.35 -6.71
C GLN A 94 1.20 3.55 -5.76
N LYS A 95 0.23 4.43 -5.97
CA LYS A 95 0.05 5.64 -5.15
C LYS A 95 -0.31 5.35 -3.70
N ALA A 96 -1.12 4.32 -3.46
CA ALA A 96 -1.46 3.89 -2.12
C ALA A 96 -0.23 3.41 -1.33
N VAL A 97 0.66 2.64 -1.99
CA VAL A 97 1.92 2.19 -1.39
C VAL A 97 2.84 3.37 -1.07
N GLU A 98 3.03 4.30 -2.03
CA GLU A 98 3.85 5.50 -1.84
C GLU A 98 3.35 6.38 -0.68
N LEU A 99 2.04 6.36 -0.39
CA LEU A 99 1.41 7.14 0.69
C LEU A 99 1.21 6.34 1.99
N GLY A 100 1.86 5.17 2.14
CA GLY A 100 1.93 4.46 3.41
C GLY A 100 0.77 3.51 3.71
N VAL A 101 -0.12 3.22 2.74
CA VAL A 101 -1.17 2.20 2.93
C VAL A 101 -0.53 0.84 3.20
N MET A 102 -1.03 0.13 4.22
CA MET A 102 -0.49 -1.16 4.64
C MET A 102 -1.27 -2.35 4.07
N GLU A 103 -2.55 -2.16 3.76
CA GLU A 103 -3.39 -3.19 3.15
C GLU A 103 -4.32 -2.57 2.10
N ILE A 104 -4.41 -3.19 0.94
CA ILE A 104 -5.26 -2.76 -0.17
C ILE A 104 -6.21 -3.91 -0.51
N ILE A 105 -7.50 -3.68 -0.35
CA ILE A 105 -8.55 -4.69 -0.57
C ILE A 105 -9.46 -4.20 -1.69
N PRO A 106 -9.33 -4.75 -2.91
CA PRO A 106 -10.26 -4.48 -3.98
C PRO A 106 -11.63 -5.10 -3.68
N PHE A 107 -12.72 -4.41 -4.04
CA PHE A 107 -14.06 -4.97 -3.91
C PHE A 107 -14.89 -4.70 -5.17
N VAL A 108 -15.90 -5.53 -5.38
CA VAL A 108 -16.89 -5.35 -6.45
C VAL A 108 -18.10 -4.63 -5.88
N SER A 109 -18.40 -3.44 -6.42
CA SER A 109 -19.62 -2.68 -6.15
C SER A 109 -20.56 -2.74 -7.35
N GLN A 110 -21.79 -2.26 -7.18
CA GLN A 110 -22.84 -2.32 -8.22
C GLN A 110 -22.42 -1.70 -9.55
N HIS A 111 -21.63 -0.63 -9.51
CA HIS A 111 -21.18 0.10 -10.69
C HIS A 111 -19.76 -0.29 -11.16
N CYS A 112 -19.16 -1.34 -10.61
CA CYS A 112 -17.88 -1.85 -11.11
C CYS A 112 -18.05 -2.53 -12.47
N ASN A 113 -17.16 -2.17 -13.40
CA ASN A 113 -17.09 -2.78 -14.73
C ASN A 113 -16.00 -3.86 -14.83
N VAL A 114 -15.30 -4.13 -13.74
CA VAL A 114 -14.18 -5.09 -13.65
C VAL A 114 -14.45 -6.01 -12.47
N ASP A 115 -14.52 -7.31 -12.74
CA ASP A 115 -14.89 -8.36 -11.79
C ASP A 115 -13.75 -9.31 -11.40
N SER A 116 -12.54 -8.99 -11.82
CA SER A 116 -11.34 -9.80 -11.55
C SER A 116 -10.12 -8.91 -11.32
N ILE A 117 -9.12 -9.46 -10.63
CA ILE A 117 -7.81 -8.82 -10.41
C ILE A 117 -6.70 -9.79 -10.80
N LYS A 118 -5.55 -9.25 -11.19
CA LYS A 118 -4.30 -10.00 -11.38
C LYS A 118 -3.41 -9.78 -10.16
N LYS A 119 -3.65 -10.52 -9.09
CA LYS A 119 -3.04 -10.32 -7.78
C LYS A 119 -1.51 -10.29 -7.85
N GLU A 120 -0.89 -11.24 -8.55
CA GLU A 120 0.57 -11.30 -8.71
C GLU A 120 1.15 -10.05 -9.41
N ARG A 121 0.37 -9.42 -10.30
CA ARG A 121 0.77 -8.15 -10.93
C ARG A 121 0.73 -7.01 -9.92
N LEU A 122 -0.30 -6.94 -9.09
CA LEU A 122 -0.43 -5.91 -8.05
C LEU A 122 0.67 -6.06 -6.99
N GLU A 123 1.01 -7.29 -6.60
CA GLU A 123 2.11 -7.60 -5.68
C GLU A 123 3.47 -7.15 -6.22
N LYS A 124 3.70 -7.29 -7.53
CA LYS A 124 4.90 -6.74 -8.19
C LYS A 124 4.93 -5.21 -8.14
N ILE A 125 3.79 -4.55 -8.33
CA ILE A 125 3.69 -3.09 -8.21
C ILE A 125 3.98 -2.67 -6.76
N VAL A 126 3.45 -3.38 -5.78
CA VAL A 126 3.77 -3.14 -4.35
C VAL A 126 5.27 -3.23 -4.11
N LEU A 127 5.92 -4.29 -4.58
CA LEU A 127 7.36 -4.50 -4.41
C LEU A 127 8.19 -3.35 -5.01
N GLU A 128 7.93 -2.99 -6.27
CA GLU A 128 8.69 -1.93 -6.95
C GLU A 128 8.41 -0.55 -6.35
N SER A 129 7.16 -0.26 -5.96
CA SER A 129 6.80 1.00 -5.30
C SER A 129 7.45 1.11 -3.93
N SER A 130 7.46 0.03 -3.12
CA SER A 130 8.10 0.00 -1.81
C SER A 130 9.61 0.24 -1.90
N LYS A 131 10.29 -0.38 -2.89
CA LYS A 131 11.71 -0.12 -3.16
C LYS A 131 11.97 1.35 -3.48
N GLN A 132 11.10 1.95 -4.29
CA GLN A 132 11.26 3.32 -4.76
C GLN A 132 10.99 4.35 -3.65
N CYS A 133 9.92 4.16 -2.86
CA CYS A 133 9.54 5.12 -1.81
C CYS A 133 10.26 4.90 -0.47
N GLY A 134 11.11 3.87 -0.37
CA GLY A 134 11.97 3.68 0.80
C GLY A 134 11.37 2.79 1.89
N ARG A 135 10.23 2.12 1.65
CA ARG A 135 9.60 1.22 2.61
C ARG A 135 10.41 -0.06 2.80
N SER A 136 10.43 -0.58 4.03
CA SER A 136 10.98 -1.90 4.37
C SER A 136 9.90 -2.96 4.52
N ARG A 137 8.63 -2.56 4.57
CA ARG A 137 7.45 -3.43 4.57
C ARG A 137 6.71 -3.35 3.24
N LEU A 138 6.21 -4.51 2.79
CA LEU A 138 5.35 -4.60 1.63
C LEU A 138 3.88 -4.45 2.05
N ALA A 139 3.15 -3.59 1.36
CA ALA A 139 1.70 -3.53 1.53
C ALA A 139 1.06 -4.86 1.10
N LYS A 140 0.04 -5.29 1.83
CA LYS A 140 -0.68 -6.52 1.49
C LYS A 140 -1.77 -6.24 0.46
N ILE A 141 -1.84 -7.07 -0.58
CA ILE A 141 -2.97 -7.09 -1.51
C ILE A 141 -3.96 -8.16 -1.03
N GLY A 142 -5.16 -7.72 -0.64
CA GLY A 142 -6.27 -8.59 -0.31
C GLY A 142 -6.86 -9.28 -1.54
N ASP A 143 -7.69 -10.29 -1.32
CA ASP A 143 -8.47 -10.89 -2.39
C ASP A 143 -9.58 -9.94 -2.83
N LEU A 144 -10.10 -10.13 -4.05
CA LEU A 144 -11.26 -9.40 -4.53
C LEU A 144 -12.50 -9.90 -3.76
N VAL A 145 -13.16 -8.99 -3.05
CA VAL A 145 -14.33 -9.30 -2.23
C VAL A 145 -15.59 -8.62 -2.75
N SER A 146 -16.74 -9.08 -2.33
CA SER A 146 -18.01 -8.38 -2.56
C SER A 146 -18.11 -7.12 -1.68
N PHE A 147 -19.07 -6.25 -2.02
CA PHE A 147 -19.37 -5.06 -1.21
C PHE A 147 -19.76 -5.42 0.23
N ASP A 148 -20.58 -6.48 0.40
CA ASP A 148 -21.04 -6.90 1.73
C ASP A 148 -19.90 -7.53 2.58
N GLU A 149 -19.00 -8.29 1.96
CA GLU A 149 -17.77 -8.79 2.61
C GLU A 149 -16.82 -7.65 2.99
N MET A 150 -16.69 -6.64 2.15
CA MET A 150 -15.94 -5.41 2.46
C MET A 150 -16.51 -4.74 3.71
N LEU A 151 -17.83 -4.52 3.78
CA LEU A 151 -18.48 -3.93 4.96
C LEU A 151 -18.24 -4.75 6.23
N ALA A 152 -18.34 -6.08 6.13
CA ALA A 152 -18.11 -6.98 7.26
C ALA A 152 -16.66 -6.88 7.79
N SER A 153 -15.68 -6.81 6.89
CA SER A 153 -14.26 -6.70 7.25
C SER A 153 -13.87 -5.32 7.77
N ALA A 154 -14.60 -4.28 7.40
CA ALA A 154 -14.39 -2.90 7.84
C ALA A 154 -14.95 -2.60 9.25
N LYS A 155 -15.84 -3.43 9.77
CA LYS A 155 -16.64 -3.19 10.99
C LYS A 155 -15.86 -2.76 12.23
N ASN A 156 -14.63 -3.27 12.41
CA ASN A 156 -13.81 -2.99 13.59
C ASN A 156 -12.81 -1.84 13.39
N LYS A 157 -12.78 -1.25 12.20
CA LYS A 157 -11.87 -0.17 11.84
C LYS A 157 -12.58 1.19 11.95
N GLN A 158 -11.81 2.26 12.11
CA GLN A 158 -12.36 3.60 11.92
C GLN A 158 -12.44 3.88 10.42
N CYS A 159 -13.66 3.89 9.87
CA CYS A 159 -13.89 4.00 8.44
C CYS A 159 -14.19 5.44 7.99
N PHE A 160 -13.58 5.81 6.87
CA PHE A 160 -13.85 7.05 6.15
C PHE A 160 -14.22 6.70 4.69
N ALA A 161 -15.53 6.73 4.38
CA ALA A 161 -16.00 6.50 3.03
C ALA A 161 -16.10 7.83 2.27
N PHE A 162 -15.59 7.88 1.04
CA PHE A 162 -15.63 9.09 0.22
C PHE A 162 -16.68 8.95 -0.88
N TYR A 163 -17.63 9.89 -0.89
CA TYR A 163 -18.78 9.85 -1.79
C TYR A 163 -18.93 11.17 -2.53
N GLU A 164 -19.04 11.12 -3.85
CA GLU A 164 -19.06 12.29 -4.72
C GLU A 164 -20.28 13.21 -4.55
N PHE A 165 -21.38 12.69 -4.02
CA PHE A 165 -22.59 13.48 -3.73
C PHE A 165 -22.68 13.95 -2.27
N GLU A 166 -21.73 13.58 -1.41
CA GLU A 166 -21.62 14.18 -0.07
C GLU A 166 -21.20 15.65 -0.19
N ARG A 167 -21.86 16.56 0.52
CA ARG A 167 -21.63 18.01 0.41
C ARG A 167 -21.29 18.68 1.75
N LEU A 168 -21.64 18.05 2.86
CA LEU A 168 -21.59 18.63 4.19
C LEU A 168 -20.43 18.09 5.04
N ASN A 169 -20.26 16.80 5.03
CA ASN A 169 -19.30 16.15 5.93
C ASN A 169 -17.87 16.29 5.38
N LYS A 170 -17.04 17.04 6.09
CA LYS A 170 -15.63 17.19 5.81
C LYS A 170 -14.83 16.25 6.71
N VAL A 171 -13.92 15.48 6.13
CA VAL A 171 -13.10 14.50 6.88
C VAL A 171 -12.26 15.17 7.97
N MET A 172 -11.75 16.38 7.75
CA MET A 172 -10.95 17.10 8.75
C MET A 172 -11.76 17.47 10.01
N SER A 173 -13.08 17.59 9.91
CA SER A 173 -13.98 17.87 11.05
C SER A 173 -14.46 16.59 11.74
N ALA A 174 -14.20 15.41 11.19
CA ALA A 174 -14.59 14.14 11.80
C ALA A 174 -13.77 13.88 13.09
N PRO A 175 -14.33 13.23 14.10
CA PRO A 175 -13.52 12.74 15.21
C PRO A 175 -12.50 11.70 14.71
N PHE A 176 -11.31 11.70 15.32
CA PHE A 176 -10.29 10.71 15.00
C PHE A 176 -9.91 9.94 16.28
N GLN A 177 -9.83 8.63 16.14
CA GLN A 177 -9.37 7.71 17.17
C GLN A 177 -8.10 7.05 16.66
N ALA A 178 -7.04 7.01 17.46
CA ALA A 178 -5.78 6.35 17.10
C ALA A 178 -5.93 4.81 17.13
N LYS A 179 -6.66 4.26 16.15
CA LYS A 179 -6.87 2.82 15.94
C LYS A 179 -6.78 2.50 14.45
N GLU A 180 -6.81 1.22 14.10
CA GLU A 180 -6.85 0.80 12.70
C GLU A 180 -7.85 1.62 11.89
N THR A 181 -7.38 2.24 10.84
CA THR A 181 -8.14 3.18 10.01
C THR A 181 -8.36 2.59 8.63
N ALA A 182 -9.54 2.81 8.07
CA ALA A 182 -9.88 2.36 6.73
C ALA A 182 -10.45 3.49 5.87
N LEU A 183 -10.00 3.55 4.63
CA LEU A 183 -10.58 4.38 3.58
C LEU A 183 -11.41 3.52 2.66
N ILE A 184 -12.58 4.01 2.26
CA ILE A 184 -13.46 3.32 1.33
C ILE A 184 -13.73 4.27 0.15
N ILE A 185 -13.30 3.86 -1.03
CA ILE A 185 -13.41 4.65 -2.27
C ILE A 185 -14.03 3.76 -3.35
N GLY A 186 -15.07 4.26 -4.02
CA GLY A 186 -15.77 3.54 -5.09
C GLY A 186 -14.95 3.42 -6.37
N CYS A 187 -15.49 2.63 -7.32
CA CYS A 187 -14.99 2.58 -8.69
C CYS A 187 -15.37 3.87 -9.49
N GLU A 188 -15.11 3.90 -10.78
CA GLU A 188 -15.43 5.06 -11.64
C GLU A 188 -16.92 5.44 -11.66
N GLY A 189 -17.81 4.46 -11.45
CA GLY A 189 -19.27 4.67 -11.38
C GLY A 189 -19.76 5.12 -10.01
N GLY A 190 -18.88 5.25 -9.02
CA GLY A 190 -19.23 5.61 -7.64
C GLY A 190 -20.03 4.53 -6.91
N PHE A 191 -20.73 4.95 -5.86
CA PHE A 191 -21.60 4.09 -5.07
C PHE A 191 -23.06 4.26 -5.47
N SER A 192 -23.83 3.18 -5.42
CA SER A 192 -25.29 3.25 -5.55
C SER A 192 -25.94 3.79 -4.26
N VAL A 193 -27.22 4.19 -4.39
CA VAL A 193 -27.99 4.67 -3.22
C VAL A 193 -28.12 3.56 -2.17
N GLU A 194 -28.33 2.33 -2.63
CA GLU A 194 -28.44 1.14 -1.77
C GLU A 194 -27.14 0.84 -1.02
N GLU A 195 -26.00 1.02 -1.69
CA GLU A 195 -24.67 0.86 -1.05
C GLU A 195 -24.40 1.93 0.00
N ILE A 196 -24.78 3.18 -0.26
CA ILE A 196 -24.69 4.26 0.73
C ILE A 196 -25.59 3.98 1.93
N GLU A 197 -26.79 3.44 1.72
CA GLU A 197 -27.69 3.09 2.83
C GLU A 197 -27.13 1.93 3.65
N LYS A 198 -26.53 0.90 3.02
CA LYS A 198 -25.81 -0.18 3.72
C LYS A 198 -24.64 0.35 4.56
N MET A 199 -23.83 1.29 4.01
CA MET A 199 -22.77 1.93 4.79
C MET A 199 -23.31 2.64 6.02
N ARG A 200 -24.43 3.39 5.87
CA ARG A 200 -25.07 4.09 6.97
C ARG A 200 -25.57 3.11 8.05
N GLN A 201 -26.18 2.00 7.67
CA GLN A 201 -26.61 0.94 8.60
C GLN A 201 -25.43 0.28 9.31
N ALA A 202 -24.26 0.23 8.67
CA ALA A 202 -23.00 -0.22 9.26
C ALA A 202 -22.28 0.88 10.07
N GLU A 203 -22.92 2.04 10.33
CA GLU A 203 -22.35 3.19 11.02
C GLU A 203 -21.10 3.79 10.35
N ILE A 204 -20.94 3.58 9.04
CA ILE A 204 -19.87 4.17 8.24
C ILE A 204 -20.33 5.50 7.68
N SER A 205 -19.68 6.58 8.11
CA SER A 205 -19.97 7.93 7.62
C SER A 205 -19.33 8.20 6.26
N THR A 206 -20.05 8.96 5.42
CA THR A 206 -19.54 9.45 4.14
C THR A 206 -18.95 10.86 4.27
N TYR A 207 -17.91 11.15 3.47
CA TYR A 207 -17.19 12.42 3.48
C TYR A 207 -16.98 12.93 2.06
N THR A 208 -16.86 14.26 1.94
CA THR A 208 -16.60 14.93 0.66
C THR A 208 -15.11 15.20 0.46
N LEU A 209 -14.65 15.06 -0.78
CA LEU A 209 -13.35 15.57 -1.28
C LEU A 209 -13.50 16.90 -2.04
N GLY A 210 -14.61 17.60 -1.83
CA GLY A 210 -14.91 18.88 -2.47
C GLY A 210 -16.00 18.79 -3.54
N LYS A 211 -16.17 19.89 -4.29
CA LYS A 211 -17.30 20.06 -5.21
C LYS A 211 -17.09 19.38 -6.58
N ARG A 212 -15.87 19.04 -6.92
CA ARG A 212 -15.53 18.44 -8.22
C ARG A 212 -15.59 16.92 -8.13
N ILE A 213 -16.05 16.29 -9.21
CA ILE A 213 -15.93 14.84 -9.37
C ILE A 213 -14.47 14.55 -9.72
N LEU A 214 -13.83 13.70 -8.92
CA LEU A 214 -12.45 13.29 -9.09
C LEU A 214 -12.39 11.92 -9.80
N ARG A 215 -11.33 11.70 -10.56
CA ARG A 215 -10.99 10.34 -10.99
C ARG A 215 -10.57 9.51 -9.78
N VAL A 216 -10.72 8.18 -9.86
CA VAL A 216 -10.45 7.25 -8.75
C VAL A 216 -9.04 7.45 -8.17
N ALA A 217 -8.00 7.46 -8.99
CA ALA A 217 -6.63 7.68 -8.52
C ALA A 217 -6.45 9.04 -7.82
N THR A 218 -7.09 10.11 -8.32
CA THR A 218 -7.05 11.43 -7.68
C THR A 218 -7.79 11.42 -6.34
N ALA A 219 -8.94 10.74 -6.26
CA ALA A 219 -9.69 10.59 -5.01
C ALA A 219 -8.87 9.83 -3.97
N VAL A 220 -8.20 8.74 -4.37
CA VAL A 220 -7.33 7.93 -3.50
C VAL A 220 -6.20 8.78 -2.92
N VAL A 221 -5.42 9.47 -3.77
CA VAL A 221 -4.32 10.34 -3.31
C VAL A 221 -4.85 11.41 -2.35
N SER A 222 -5.94 12.09 -2.71
CA SER A 222 -6.51 13.16 -1.88
C SER A 222 -7.00 12.63 -0.53
N ALA A 223 -7.69 11.48 -0.53
CA ALA A 223 -8.24 10.87 0.67
C ALA A 223 -7.12 10.41 1.62
N ILE A 224 -6.11 9.69 1.10
CA ILE A 224 -4.97 9.21 1.91
C ILE A 224 -4.21 10.40 2.49
N THR A 225 -3.92 11.44 1.69
CA THR A 225 -3.22 12.64 2.18
C THR A 225 -3.98 13.33 3.32
N LEU A 226 -5.30 13.50 3.20
CA LEU A 226 -6.10 14.09 4.27
C LEU A 226 -6.13 13.24 5.55
N ILE A 227 -6.12 11.91 5.40
CA ILE A 227 -6.10 11.02 6.57
C ILE A 227 -4.70 10.98 7.18
N ASN A 228 -3.63 10.93 6.40
CA ASN A 228 -2.27 11.01 6.92
C ASN A 228 -2.03 12.32 7.69
N GLU A 229 -2.49 13.47 7.16
CA GLU A 229 -2.45 14.75 7.89
C GLU A 229 -3.21 14.65 9.21
N LYS A 230 -4.38 14.01 9.20
CA LYS A 230 -5.21 13.83 10.40
C LYS A 230 -4.58 12.88 11.41
N MET A 231 -3.76 11.93 10.97
CA MET A 231 -3.00 10.98 11.77
C MET A 231 -1.66 11.54 12.28
N ASP A 232 -1.29 12.77 11.86
CA ASP A 232 0.02 13.40 12.11
C ASP A 232 1.20 12.60 11.50
N GLU A 233 0.98 11.99 10.32
CA GLU A 233 1.95 11.15 9.62
C GLU A 233 2.68 11.90 8.48
N LEU A 234 2.39 13.19 8.26
CA LEU A 234 3.05 14.01 7.24
C LEU A 234 4.17 14.92 7.80
N ASN A 235 4.45 14.84 9.11
CA ASN A 235 5.44 15.68 9.81
C ASN A 235 6.74 14.95 10.13
#